data_1eaccd1f44988a7316dbe6e2b170c4f6
#
_entry.id   1eaccd1f44988a7316dbe6e2b170c4f6
#
_cell.length_a   1.000
_cell.length_b   1.000
_cell.length_c   1.000
_cell.angle_alpha   90.00
_cell.angle_beta   90.00
_cell.angle_gamma   90.00
#
_symmetry.space_group_name_H-M   'P 1'
#
loop_
_entity.id
_entity.type
_entity.pdbx_description
1 polymer ?
#
loop_
_entity_poly.entity_id
_entity_poly.type
_entity_poly.pdbx_seq_one_letter_code
_entity_poly.pdbx_strand_id
1 'polypeptide(L)'
;MGIVSEILPTFSKKPLFGYPVVVLSGVIIGFMGWMVWSHHMFTVGLGAVANAVFTVTTMLIAVPTGIKVFNWIGTIWGGSIRFTTPMLYSLGFIAMFLLGGISGVMHEVSAHDAQQQDTYFVPAHIHYVLFGGAIMAILSGIFYWFPKYSGKMYSERQGKISFWLIMLGQNVTFFPMHFVGLDGMPRRIYTYVEGMGWEFWNGVATGGVFILIIGFLLVIDNIGRNWRNGEPAPADPWDARTLEWSIPSPPPEYNFEEIPVVRSLDDWWATKQGGAHKEVPASGGSGDGGHGIHLPQPSYWPMVTAIGLFIAAYGVVFNDVIVPWGIAAIGLVIGFVGVYAWSFEPVNDPEEDSIH
;
A
#
# COMPACT_ATOMS: atom_id res chain seq x y z
N MET A 1 5.41 -2.48 -0.71
CA MET A 1 6.46 -3.52 -0.70
C MET A 1 6.34 -4.45 0.53
N GLY A 2 6.22 -3.94 1.78
CA GLY A 2 6.04 -4.75 2.99
C GLY A 2 4.85 -5.71 2.90
N ILE A 3 3.67 -5.22 2.54
CA ILE A 3 2.45 -6.02 2.36
C ILE A 3 2.68 -7.26 1.49
N VAL A 4 3.32 -7.07 0.33
CA VAL A 4 3.59 -8.17 -0.61
C VAL A 4 4.63 -9.14 -0.04
N SER A 5 5.63 -8.63 0.69
CA SER A 5 6.63 -9.47 1.37
C SER A 5 6.02 -10.34 2.48
N GLU A 6 4.85 -9.97 3.02
CA GLU A 6 4.09 -10.74 3.99
C GLU A 6 3.18 -11.79 3.32
N ILE A 7 2.53 -11.40 2.22
CA ILE A 7 1.51 -12.22 1.57
C ILE A 7 2.11 -13.35 0.72
N LEU A 8 3.20 -13.05 0.00
CA LEU A 8 3.86 -14.05 -0.86
C LEU A 8 4.32 -15.31 -0.10
N PRO A 9 4.99 -15.21 1.08
CA PRO A 9 5.36 -16.38 1.88
C PRO A 9 4.17 -17.23 2.29
N THR A 10 3.08 -16.60 2.71
CA THR A 10 1.86 -17.29 3.14
C THR A 10 1.27 -18.16 2.04
N PHE A 11 1.09 -17.63 0.84
CA PHE A 11 0.46 -18.35 -0.27
C PHE A 11 1.44 -19.12 -1.16
N SER A 12 2.74 -19.03 -0.92
CA SER A 12 3.77 -19.90 -1.51
C SER A 12 4.18 -21.04 -0.58
N LYS A 13 3.72 -21.02 0.68
CA LYS A 13 4.10 -21.96 1.74
C LYS A 13 5.62 -22.04 1.96
N LYS A 14 6.30 -20.90 1.80
CA LYS A 14 7.76 -20.77 1.98
C LYS A 14 8.08 -19.54 2.83
N PRO A 15 9.20 -19.52 3.56
CA PRO A 15 9.69 -18.29 4.17
C PRO A 15 10.08 -17.28 3.09
N LEU A 16 10.09 -16.00 3.43
CA LEU A 16 10.57 -14.95 2.54
C LEU A 16 12.05 -15.20 2.20
N PHE A 17 12.33 -15.43 0.92
CA PHE A 17 13.68 -15.67 0.45
C PHE A 17 14.54 -14.43 0.69
N GLY A 18 15.72 -14.62 1.31
CA GLY A 18 16.65 -13.53 1.57
C GLY A 18 16.10 -12.44 2.50
N TYR A 19 15.32 -12.77 3.52
CA TYR A 19 14.67 -11.82 4.45
C TYR A 19 15.55 -10.63 4.87
N PRO A 20 16.79 -10.82 5.39
CA PRO A 20 17.64 -9.70 5.82
C PRO A 20 17.97 -8.75 4.67
N VAL A 21 18.20 -9.29 3.47
CA VAL A 21 18.53 -8.51 2.27
C VAL A 21 17.33 -7.72 1.79
N VAL A 22 16.12 -8.29 1.85
CA VAL A 22 14.86 -7.60 1.53
C VAL A 22 14.61 -6.43 2.50
N VAL A 23 14.86 -6.62 3.79
CA VAL A 23 14.73 -5.55 4.80
C VAL A 23 15.74 -4.44 4.52
N LEU A 24 17.03 -4.79 4.40
CA LEU A 24 18.10 -3.82 4.16
C LEU A 24 17.88 -3.03 2.86
N SER A 25 17.49 -3.72 1.78
CA SER A 25 17.16 -3.04 0.51
C SER A 25 16.01 -2.05 0.65
N GLY A 26 15.02 -2.34 1.51
CA GLY A 26 13.94 -1.41 1.81
C GLY A 26 14.38 -0.15 2.51
N VAL A 27 15.27 -0.29 3.49
CA VAL A 27 15.87 0.84 4.22
C VAL A 27 16.71 1.69 3.26
N ILE A 28 17.55 1.05 2.43
CA ILE A 28 18.37 1.74 1.42
C ILE A 28 17.50 2.53 0.44
N ILE A 29 16.43 1.94 -0.12
CA ILE A 29 15.50 2.66 -1.02
C ILE A 29 14.90 3.87 -0.33
N GLY A 30 14.50 3.75 0.95
CA GLY A 30 13.94 4.85 1.72
C GLY A 30 14.89 6.04 1.82
N PHE A 31 16.15 5.80 2.17
CA PHE A 31 17.18 6.86 2.23
C PHE A 31 17.56 7.40 0.86
N MET A 32 17.75 6.54 -0.13
CA MET A 32 18.10 6.98 -1.50
C MET A 32 17.01 7.85 -2.12
N GLY A 33 15.73 7.59 -1.80
CA GLY A 33 14.62 8.38 -2.31
C GLY A 33 14.72 9.88 -2.03
N TRP A 34 15.42 10.27 -0.94
CA TRP A 34 15.68 11.68 -0.61
C TRP A 34 16.76 12.32 -1.49
N MET A 35 17.63 11.53 -2.09
CA MET A 35 18.80 12.01 -2.83
C MET A 35 18.60 12.10 -4.34
N VAL A 36 17.39 11.83 -4.85
CA VAL A 36 17.15 11.71 -6.30
C VAL A 36 16.08 12.66 -6.84
N TRP A 37 15.41 13.42 -5.99
CA TRP A 37 14.30 14.32 -6.36
C TRP A 37 14.55 15.16 -7.60
N SER A 38 15.79 15.63 -7.80
CA SER A 38 16.15 16.53 -8.91
C SER A 38 16.07 15.85 -10.29
N HIS A 39 15.78 14.56 -10.38
CA HIS A 39 15.47 13.92 -11.65
C HIS A 39 14.17 14.46 -12.29
N HIS A 40 13.30 15.10 -11.51
CA HIS A 40 12.14 15.83 -12.06
C HIS A 40 12.50 17.21 -12.62
N MET A 41 13.77 17.58 -12.59
CA MET A 41 14.26 18.93 -12.91
C MET A 41 15.37 18.93 -13.97
N PHE A 42 15.55 17.86 -14.74
CA PHE A 42 16.63 17.73 -15.72
C PHE A 42 16.63 18.81 -16.81
N THR A 43 15.45 19.40 -17.10
CA THR A 43 15.30 20.42 -18.16
C THR A 43 15.18 21.85 -17.65
N VAL A 44 15.31 22.09 -16.35
CA VAL A 44 15.20 23.44 -15.76
C VAL A 44 16.52 24.23 -15.75
N GLY A 45 17.61 23.61 -16.26
CA GLY A 45 18.91 24.29 -16.33
C GLY A 45 19.84 23.99 -15.15
N LEU A 46 19.80 22.81 -14.55
CA LEU A 46 20.68 22.39 -13.46
C LEU A 46 22.18 22.32 -13.87
N GLY A 47 22.46 22.23 -15.17
CA GLY A 47 23.79 22.05 -15.71
C GLY A 47 24.22 20.58 -15.81
N ALA A 48 25.23 20.31 -16.64
CA ALA A 48 25.64 18.95 -17.01
C ALA A 48 26.09 18.10 -15.81
N VAL A 49 26.81 18.69 -14.87
CA VAL A 49 27.34 17.97 -13.69
C VAL A 49 26.17 17.50 -12.79
N ALA A 50 25.23 18.40 -12.45
CA ALA A 50 24.09 18.04 -11.62
C ALA A 50 23.21 16.99 -12.31
N ASN A 51 22.92 17.16 -13.61
CA ASN A 51 22.15 16.17 -14.38
C ASN A 51 22.84 14.80 -14.38
N ALA A 52 24.16 14.72 -14.54
CA ALA A 52 24.91 13.47 -14.48
C ALA A 52 24.84 12.82 -13.09
N VAL A 53 25.02 13.61 -12.02
CA VAL A 53 24.94 13.10 -10.64
C VAL A 53 23.55 12.53 -10.36
N PHE A 54 22.49 13.27 -10.65
CA PHE A 54 21.12 12.80 -10.38
C PHE A 54 20.67 11.67 -11.29
N THR A 55 21.18 11.56 -12.51
CA THR A 55 21.02 10.37 -13.36
C THR A 55 21.59 9.14 -12.65
N VAL A 56 22.85 9.20 -12.22
CA VAL A 56 23.52 8.06 -11.58
C VAL A 56 22.86 7.69 -10.25
N THR A 57 22.57 8.67 -9.38
CA THR A 57 21.96 8.40 -8.08
C THR A 57 20.56 7.81 -8.23
N THR A 58 19.79 8.23 -9.21
CA THR A 58 18.47 7.67 -9.49
C THR A 58 18.57 6.24 -10.02
N MET A 59 19.47 5.97 -10.97
CA MET A 59 19.70 4.62 -11.48
C MET A 59 20.12 3.63 -10.38
N LEU A 60 20.86 4.10 -9.38
CA LEU A 60 21.28 3.26 -8.26
C LEU A 60 20.10 2.72 -7.44
N ILE A 61 18.92 3.37 -7.45
CA ILE A 61 17.70 2.85 -6.78
C ILE A 61 17.20 1.57 -7.45
N ALA A 62 17.45 1.38 -8.73
CA ALA A 62 17.06 0.16 -9.44
C ALA A 62 17.75 -1.08 -8.87
N VAL A 63 18.95 -0.97 -8.31
CA VAL A 63 19.69 -2.11 -7.73
C VAL A 63 18.98 -2.71 -6.51
N PRO A 64 18.74 -1.99 -5.41
CA PRO A 64 18.02 -2.54 -4.26
C PRO A 64 16.56 -2.90 -4.58
N THR A 65 15.94 -2.23 -5.56
CA THR A 65 14.62 -2.58 -6.05
C THR A 65 14.64 -3.91 -6.79
N GLY A 66 15.60 -4.13 -7.66
CA GLY A 66 15.81 -5.40 -8.36
C GLY A 66 16.08 -6.55 -7.39
N ILE A 67 16.87 -6.32 -6.34
CA ILE A 67 17.09 -7.28 -5.27
C ILE A 67 15.75 -7.73 -4.67
N LYS A 68 14.84 -6.82 -4.36
CA LYS A 68 13.50 -7.17 -3.83
C LYS A 68 12.72 -8.02 -4.82
N VAL A 69 12.64 -7.62 -6.08
CA VAL A 69 11.91 -8.36 -7.12
C VAL A 69 12.46 -9.78 -7.24
N PHE A 70 13.77 -9.97 -7.31
CA PHE A 70 14.39 -11.29 -7.37
C PHE A 70 14.10 -12.13 -6.12
N ASN A 71 14.10 -11.53 -4.94
CA ASN A 71 13.77 -12.24 -3.71
C ASN A 71 12.28 -12.63 -3.63
N TRP A 72 11.36 -11.81 -4.13
CA TRP A 72 9.95 -12.19 -4.25
C TRP A 72 9.77 -13.34 -5.25
N ILE A 73 10.45 -13.30 -6.38
CA ILE A 73 10.46 -14.41 -7.35
C ILE A 73 11.05 -15.66 -6.69
N GLY A 74 12.16 -15.56 -5.98
CA GLY A 74 12.79 -16.66 -5.23
C GLY A 74 11.88 -17.23 -4.14
N THR A 75 11.02 -16.41 -3.53
CA THR A 75 10.01 -16.86 -2.58
C THR A 75 8.94 -17.72 -3.26
N ILE A 76 8.49 -17.31 -4.45
CA ILE A 76 7.47 -18.03 -5.23
C ILE A 76 8.06 -19.29 -5.86
N TRP A 77 9.31 -19.25 -6.31
CA TRP A 77 9.98 -20.33 -7.03
C TRP A 77 10.02 -21.64 -6.23
N GLY A 78 9.44 -22.70 -6.80
CA GLY A 78 9.37 -24.00 -6.14
C GLY A 78 8.46 -24.05 -4.91
N GLY A 79 7.60 -23.04 -4.70
CA GLY A 79 6.60 -23.02 -3.66
C GLY A 79 5.31 -23.72 -4.04
N SER A 80 4.49 -24.06 -3.05
CA SER A 80 3.12 -24.59 -3.23
C SER A 80 2.15 -23.40 -3.34
N ILE A 81 2.03 -22.84 -4.54
CA ILE A 81 1.32 -21.59 -4.79
C ILE A 81 -0.20 -21.79 -4.71
N ARG A 82 -0.86 -20.98 -3.88
CA ARG A 82 -2.31 -20.90 -3.78
C ARG A 82 -2.79 -19.58 -4.39
N PHE A 83 -3.47 -19.64 -5.54
CA PHE A 83 -3.99 -18.46 -6.23
C PHE A 83 -5.26 -17.91 -5.57
N THR A 84 -5.13 -17.41 -4.36
CA THR A 84 -6.16 -16.65 -3.66
C THR A 84 -6.21 -15.21 -4.17
N THR A 85 -7.29 -14.49 -3.87
CA THR A 85 -7.42 -13.08 -4.25
C THR A 85 -6.22 -12.23 -3.80
N PRO A 86 -5.76 -12.27 -2.52
CA PRO A 86 -4.56 -11.52 -2.11
C PRO A 86 -3.30 -11.91 -2.89
N MET A 87 -3.13 -13.20 -3.18
CA MET A 87 -1.98 -13.67 -3.96
C MET A 87 -2.00 -13.15 -5.39
N LEU A 88 -3.16 -13.14 -6.04
CA LEU A 88 -3.30 -12.58 -7.39
C LEU A 88 -2.95 -11.09 -7.43
N TYR A 89 -3.44 -10.29 -6.48
CA TYR A 89 -3.09 -8.87 -6.38
C TYR A 89 -1.60 -8.67 -6.07
N SER A 90 -0.97 -9.52 -5.27
CA SER A 90 0.47 -9.48 -5.03
C SER A 90 1.30 -9.81 -6.28
N LEU A 91 0.87 -10.79 -7.08
CA LEU A 91 1.50 -11.11 -8.37
C LEU A 91 1.29 -9.99 -9.39
N GLY A 92 0.09 -9.40 -9.43
CA GLY A 92 -0.22 -8.22 -10.23
C GLY A 92 0.66 -7.04 -9.87
N PHE A 93 0.88 -6.80 -8.57
CA PHE A 93 1.84 -5.80 -8.09
C PHE A 93 3.23 -6.03 -8.69
N ILE A 94 3.79 -7.24 -8.58
CA ILE A 94 5.14 -7.52 -9.08
C ILE A 94 5.22 -7.25 -10.59
N ALA A 95 4.23 -7.73 -11.37
CA ALA A 95 4.21 -7.56 -12.82
C ALA A 95 4.10 -6.06 -13.22
N MET A 96 3.18 -5.33 -12.63
CA MET A 96 2.95 -3.92 -12.98
C MET A 96 4.06 -3.02 -12.46
N PHE A 97 4.55 -3.27 -11.27
CA PHE A 97 5.67 -2.53 -10.70
C PHE A 97 6.96 -2.73 -11.50
N LEU A 98 7.19 -3.93 -12.05
CA LEU A 98 8.33 -4.19 -12.94
C LEU A 98 8.22 -3.39 -14.24
N LEU A 99 7.02 -3.37 -14.88
CA LEU A 99 6.79 -2.56 -16.08
C LEU A 99 6.97 -1.05 -15.79
N GLY A 100 6.45 -0.58 -14.67
CA GLY A 100 6.66 0.80 -14.21
C GLY A 100 8.14 1.10 -13.92
N GLY A 101 8.88 0.14 -13.37
CA GLY A 101 10.32 0.26 -13.13
C GLY A 101 11.12 0.39 -14.42
N ILE A 102 10.77 -0.36 -15.47
CA ILE A 102 11.42 -0.26 -16.79
C ILE A 102 11.23 1.14 -17.38
N SER A 103 10.00 1.67 -17.38
CA SER A 103 9.74 3.04 -17.83
C SER A 103 10.39 4.10 -16.92
N GLY A 104 10.57 3.78 -15.62
CA GLY A 104 11.34 4.60 -14.68
C GLY A 104 12.80 4.73 -15.05
N VAL A 105 13.46 3.62 -15.39
CA VAL A 105 14.84 3.63 -15.87
C VAL A 105 15.00 4.48 -17.14
N MET A 106 14.00 4.50 -18.02
CA MET A 106 14.01 5.40 -19.18
C MET A 106 13.99 6.88 -18.77
N HIS A 107 13.21 7.26 -17.75
CA HIS A 107 13.18 8.63 -17.22
C HIS A 107 14.44 9.01 -16.42
N GLU A 108 15.14 8.06 -15.85
CA GLU A 108 16.37 8.30 -15.07
C GLU A 108 17.50 8.84 -15.94
N VAL A 109 17.51 8.53 -17.24
CA VAL A 109 18.49 9.03 -18.19
C VAL A 109 18.11 10.44 -18.61
N SER A 110 18.85 11.47 -18.16
CA SER A 110 18.52 12.88 -18.40
C SER A 110 18.34 13.24 -19.89
N ALA A 111 19.14 12.64 -20.80
CA ALA A 111 18.99 12.85 -22.23
C ALA A 111 17.70 12.25 -22.80
N HIS A 112 17.22 11.13 -22.25
CA HIS A 112 15.98 10.49 -22.62
C HIS A 112 14.80 11.26 -22.02
N ASP A 113 14.89 11.63 -20.74
CA ASP A 113 13.88 12.40 -20.04
C ASP A 113 13.63 13.77 -20.68
N ALA A 114 14.67 14.40 -21.25
CA ALA A 114 14.53 15.66 -21.97
C ALA A 114 13.45 15.63 -23.08
N GLN A 115 13.19 14.45 -23.67
CA GLN A 115 12.15 14.25 -24.68
C GLN A 115 10.82 13.77 -24.11
N GLN A 116 10.83 13.08 -22.96
CA GLN A 116 9.64 12.46 -22.36
C GLN A 116 9.02 13.30 -21.26
N GLN A 117 9.80 14.12 -20.59
CA GLN A 117 9.31 14.95 -19.51
C GLN A 117 8.17 15.85 -19.99
N ASP A 118 7.17 16.06 -19.15
CA ASP A 118 5.94 16.81 -19.42
C ASP A 118 5.10 16.29 -20.59
N THR A 119 5.35 15.09 -21.11
CA THR A 119 4.45 14.35 -22.03
C THR A 119 3.59 13.34 -21.28
N TYR A 120 2.62 12.73 -21.99
CA TYR A 120 1.77 11.65 -21.44
C TYR A 120 2.52 10.38 -21.09
N PHE A 121 3.79 10.24 -21.48
CA PHE A 121 4.64 9.15 -21.02
C PHE A 121 4.85 9.18 -19.49
N VAL A 122 4.92 10.37 -18.91
CA VAL A 122 5.05 10.53 -17.44
C VAL A 122 3.82 10.03 -16.70
N PRO A 123 2.56 10.44 -17.05
CA PRO A 123 1.36 9.82 -16.48
C PRO A 123 1.31 8.31 -16.66
N ALA A 124 1.70 7.77 -17.82
CA ALA A 124 1.77 6.33 -18.03
C ALA A 124 2.68 5.64 -17.02
N HIS A 125 3.93 6.11 -16.91
CA HIS A 125 4.90 5.61 -15.96
C HIS A 125 4.39 5.68 -14.51
N ILE A 126 3.93 6.85 -14.07
CA ILE A 126 3.46 7.08 -12.70
C ILE A 126 2.30 6.14 -12.34
N HIS A 127 1.36 5.88 -13.26
CA HIS A 127 0.25 4.98 -12.99
C HIS A 127 0.69 3.51 -12.95
N TYR A 128 1.71 3.11 -13.68
CA TYR A 128 2.29 1.77 -13.50
C TYR A 128 2.97 1.62 -12.13
N VAL A 129 3.65 2.67 -11.65
CA VAL A 129 4.32 2.65 -10.34
C VAL A 129 3.33 2.80 -9.18
N LEU A 130 2.44 3.81 -9.23
CA LEU A 130 1.52 4.10 -8.12
C LEU A 130 0.29 3.21 -8.16
N PHE A 131 -0.38 3.11 -9.31
CA PHE A 131 -1.59 2.33 -9.43
C PHE A 131 -1.26 0.83 -9.48
N GLY A 132 -0.38 0.43 -10.38
CA GLY A 132 0.09 -0.95 -10.49
C GLY A 132 0.92 -1.41 -9.30
N GLY A 133 1.68 -0.51 -8.70
CA GLY A 133 2.45 -0.76 -7.49
C GLY A 133 1.60 -0.59 -6.22
N ALA A 134 1.37 0.66 -5.77
CA ALA A 134 0.77 0.90 -4.45
C ALA A 134 -0.67 0.36 -4.34
N ILE A 135 -1.55 0.66 -5.30
CA ILE A 135 -2.96 0.25 -5.22
C ILE A 135 -3.11 -1.26 -5.25
N MET A 136 -2.39 -1.97 -6.13
CA MET A 136 -2.44 -3.44 -6.17
C MET A 136 -1.98 -4.06 -4.84
N ALA A 137 -0.90 -3.53 -4.24
CA ALA A 137 -0.42 -4.01 -2.94
C ALA A 137 -1.41 -3.70 -1.80
N ILE A 138 -2.04 -2.51 -1.81
CA ILE A 138 -3.06 -2.14 -0.82
C ILE A 138 -4.28 -3.07 -0.94
N LEU A 139 -4.79 -3.32 -2.15
CA LEU A 139 -5.91 -4.23 -2.37
C LEU A 139 -5.55 -5.66 -1.94
N SER A 140 -4.32 -6.11 -2.21
CA SER A 140 -3.82 -7.38 -1.70
C SER A 140 -3.91 -7.45 -0.17
N GLY A 141 -3.44 -6.40 0.53
CA GLY A 141 -3.50 -6.30 1.98
C GLY A 141 -4.94 -6.24 2.51
N ILE A 142 -5.80 -5.44 1.88
CA ILE A 142 -7.21 -5.36 2.26
C ILE A 142 -7.86 -6.75 2.24
N PHE A 143 -7.72 -7.52 1.17
CA PHE A 143 -8.27 -8.87 1.07
C PHE A 143 -7.57 -9.86 2.03
N TYR A 144 -6.26 -9.71 2.26
CA TYR A 144 -5.52 -10.59 3.16
C TYR A 144 -5.96 -10.44 4.61
N TRP A 145 -6.04 -9.21 5.12
CA TRP A 145 -6.44 -8.95 6.50
C TRP A 145 -7.92 -8.72 6.71
N PHE A 146 -8.75 -8.71 5.64
CA PHE A 146 -10.21 -8.57 5.77
C PHE A 146 -10.81 -9.56 6.78
N PRO A 147 -10.49 -10.87 6.74
CA PRO A 147 -10.99 -11.80 7.74
C PRO A 147 -10.60 -11.42 9.17
N LYS A 148 -9.39 -10.89 9.34
CA LYS A 148 -8.86 -10.52 10.65
C LYS A 148 -9.61 -9.34 11.27
N TYR A 149 -9.77 -8.23 10.55
CA TYR A 149 -10.39 -7.04 11.13
C TYR A 149 -11.92 -7.03 11.08
N SER A 150 -12.54 -7.78 10.17
CA SER A 150 -14.00 -7.83 10.07
C SER A 150 -14.63 -9.03 10.78
N GLY A 151 -13.86 -10.09 11.05
CA GLY A 151 -14.37 -11.37 11.52
C GLY A 151 -15.20 -12.12 10.48
N LYS A 152 -15.14 -11.73 9.20
CA LYS A 152 -15.94 -12.27 8.11
C LYS A 152 -15.08 -12.64 6.91
N MET A 153 -15.51 -13.64 6.15
CA MET A 153 -14.92 -13.98 4.85
C MET A 153 -15.58 -13.17 3.73
N TYR A 154 -14.81 -12.77 2.75
CA TYR A 154 -15.31 -12.17 1.51
C TYR A 154 -15.54 -13.22 0.43
N SER A 155 -16.20 -12.84 -0.69
CA SER A 155 -16.38 -13.71 -1.84
C SER A 155 -15.09 -13.81 -2.66
N GLU A 156 -14.42 -14.96 -2.58
CA GLU A 156 -13.19 -15.23 -3.31
C GLU A 156 -13.39 -15.16 -4.85
N ARG A 157 -14.55 -15.65 -5.34
CA ARG A 157 -14.90 -15.55 -6.77
C ARG A 157 -14.98 -14.11 -7.24
N GLN A 158 -15.68 -13.26 -6.49
CA GLN A 158 -15.84 -11.85 -6.85
C GLN A 158 -14.50 -11.11 -6.73
N GLY A 159 -13.68 -11.44 -5.73
CA GLY A 159 -12.33 -10.90 -5.57
C GLY A 159 -11.42 -11.21 -6.76
N LYS A 160 -11.46 -12.44 -7.28
CA LYS A 160 -10.69 -12.83 -8.48
C LYS A 160 -11.19 -12.14 -9.75
N ILE A 161 -12.50 -12.00 -9.91
CA ILE A 161 -13.08 -11.26 -11.05
C ILE A 161 -12.64 -9.79 -10.99
N SER A 162 -12.72 -9.14 -9.83
CA SER A 162 -12.28 -7.76 -9.67
C SER A 162 -10.79 -7.59 -9.99
N PHE A 163 -9.94 -8.53 -9.56
CA PHE A 163 -8.52 -8.53 -9.92
C PHE A 163 -8.30 -8.50 -11.43
N TRP A 164 -8.94 -9.40 -12.18
CA TRP A 164 -8.73 -9.47 -13.63
C TRP A 164 -9.27 -8.24 -14.36
N LEU A 165 -10.39 -7.69 -13.89
CA LEU A 165 -10.91 -6.44 -14.47
C LEU A 165 -10.00 -5.25 -14.19
N ILE A 166 -9.48 -5.12 -12.96
CA ILE A 166 -8.54 -4.05 -12.61
C ILE A 166 -7.23 -4.23 -13.38
N MET A 167 -6.71 -5.45 -13.46
CA MET A 167 -5.48 -5.75 -14.20
C MET A 167 -5.61 -5.43 -15.69
N LEU A 168 -6.72 -5.84 -16.32
CA LEU A 168 -7.00 -5.54 -17.72
C LEU A 168 -7.24 -4.03 -17.92
N GLY A 169 -8.13 -3.44 -17.11
CA GLY A 169 -8.50 -2.03 -17.22
C GLY A 169 -7.31 -1.10 -17.04
N GLN A 170 -6.41 -1.41 -16.09
CA GLN A 170 -5.17 -0.66 -15.89
C GLN A 170 -4.29 -0.67 -17.15
N ASN A 171 -4.06 -1.84 -17.73
CA ASN A 171 -3.22 -1.95 -18.92
C ASN A 171 -3.86 -1.27 -20.14
N VAL A 172 -5.17 -1.45 -20.36
CA VAL A 172 -5.87 -0.81 -21.48
C VAL A 172 -5.93 0.71 -21.30
N THR A 173 -5.96 1.21 -20.05
CA THR A 173 -5.98 2.65 -19.77
C THR A 173 -4.59 3.28 -19.88
N PHE A 174 -3.59 2.74 -19.22
CA PHE A 174 -2.32 3.44 -19.03
C PHE A 174 -1.23 3.03 -20.02
N PHE A 175 -1.29 1.84 -20.58
CA PHE A 175 -0.28 1.42 -21.56
C PHE A 175 -0.29 2.26 -22.84
N PRO A 176 -1.46 2.58 -23.44
CA PRO A 176 -1.53 3.46 -24.62
C PRO A 176 -0.97 4.86 -24.39
N MET A 177 -0.99 5.35 -23.14
CA MET A 177 -0.43 6.67 -22.81
C MET A 177 1.09 6.77 -23.05
N HIS A 178 1.82 5.65 -23.07
CA HIS A 178 3.23 5.65 -23.47
C HIS A 178 3.36 6.04 -24.94
N PHE A 179 2.53 5.51 -25.82
CA PHE A 179 2.55 5.83 -27.26
C PHE A 179 2.19 7.29 -27.50
N VAL A 180 1.08 7.74 -26.90
CA VAL A 180 0.65 9.15 -27.03
C VAL A 180 1.71 10.12 -26.51
N GLY A 181 2.42 9.74 -25.43
CA GLY A 181 3.52 10.51 -24.88
C GLY A 181 4.74 10.56 -25.81
N LEU A 182 5.10 9.43 -26.44
CA LEU A 182 6.17 9.37 -27.43
C LEU A 182 5.83 10.17 -28.71
N ASP A 183 4.54 10.24 -29.06
CA ASP A 183 4.03 11.07 -30.15
C ASP A 183 3.94 12.57 -29.78
N GLY A 184 4.44 12.94 -28.58
CA GLY A 184 4.59 14.33 -28.16
C GLY A 184 3.37 14.96 -27.50
N MET A 185 2.30 14.22 -27.16
CA MET A 185 1.16 14.77 -26.44
C MET A 185 1.60 15.29 -25.05
N PRO A 186 1.44 16.61 -24.76
CA PRO A 186 1.77 17.17 -23.46
C PRO A 186 0.83 16.65 -22.37
N ARG A 187 1.33 16.43 -21.17
CA ARG A 187 0.47 16.20 -19.99
C ARG A 187 -0.23 17.50 -19.56
N ARG A 188 -1.28 17.39 -18.74
CA ARG A 188 -2.02 18.52 -18.15
C ARG A 188 -2.77 19.41 -19.14
N ILE A 189 -3.03 18.92 -20.34
CA ILE A 189 -3.91 19.59 -21.30
C ILE A 189 -5.34 19.05 -21.15
N TYR A 190 -6.34 19.92 -21.29
CA TYR A 190 -7.76 19.54 -21.19
C TYR A 190 -8.36 19.16 -22.54
N THR A 191 -7.72 19.57 -23.63
CA THR A 191 -8.12 19.26 -25.00
C THR A 191 -6.91 19.37 -25.94
N TYR A 192 -7.06 18.89 -27.16
CA TYR A 192 -6.08 18.96 -28.23
C TYR A 192 -6.77 19.12 -29.57
N VAL A 193 -6.02 19.57 -30.59
CA VAL A 193 -6.53 19.80 -31.94
C VAL A 193 -6.76 18.45 -32.62
N GLU A 194 -7.86 18.33 -33.37
CA GLU A 194 -8.18 17.14 -34.16
C GLU A 194 -7.11 16.91 -35.26
N GLY A 195 -6.82 15.63 -35.53
CA GLY A 195 -5.83 15.23 -36.52
C GLY A 195 -4.38 15.16 -36.02
N MET A 196 -4.16 15.26 -34.71
CA MET A 196 -2.82 15.08 -34.13
C MET A 196 -2.35 13.60 -34.08
N GLY A 197 -3.23 12.65 -34.42
CA GLY A 197 -2.93 11.21 -34.35
C GLY A 197 -3.09 10.58 -32.97
N TRP A 198 -3.53 11.35 -31.96
CA TRP A 198 -3.65 10.89 -30.59
C TRP A 198 -5.02 10.30 -30.25
N GLU A 199 -6.00 10.46 -31.13
CA GLU A 199 -7.43 10.15 -30.91
C GLU A 199 -7.64 8.67 -30.63
N PHE A 200 -7.02 7.80 -31.42
CA PHE A 200 -7.19 6.36 -31.30
C PHE A 200 -6.74 5.87 -29.92
N TRP A 201 -5.52 6.21 -29.53
CA TRP A 201 -4.98 5.75 -28.26
C TRP A 201 -5.67 6.35 -27.03
N ASN A 202 -6.09 7.62 -27.12
CA ASN A 202 -6.92 8.24 -26.09
C ASN A 202 -8.30 7.58 -25.99
N GLY A 203 -8.90 7.18 -27.12
CA GLY A 203 -10.14 6.41 -27.16
C GLY A 203 -9.98 5.05 -26.48
N VAL A 204 -8.90 4.32 -26.77
CA VAL A 204 -8.58 3.04 -26.11
C VAL A 204 -8.39 3.23 -24.61
N ALA A 205 -7.61 4.24 -24.18
CA ALA A 205 -7.38 4.55 -22.77
C ALA A 205 -8.71 4.88 -22.05
N THR A 206 -9.59 5.66 -22.68
CA THR A 206 -10.92 5.97 -22.14
C THR A 206 -11.78 4.72 -21.99
N GLY A 207 -11.77 3.82 -22.97
CA GLY A 207 -12.45 2.51 -22.86
C GLY A 207 -11.95 1.68 -21.70
N GLY A 208 -10.63 1.70 -21.44
CA GLY A 208 -10.00 1.04 -20.31
C GLY A 208 -10.48 1.52 -18.94
N VAL A 209 -10.76 2.83 -18.81
CA VAL A 209 -11.27 3.42 -17.56
C VAL A 209 -12.60 2.79 -17.14
N PHE A 210 -13.51 2.51 -18.07
CA PHE A 210 -14.79 1.87 -17.73
C PHE A 210 -14.60 0.45 -17.19
N ILE A 211 -13.68 -0.32 -17.77
CA ILE A 211 -13.32 -1.65 -17.26
C ILE A 211 -12.76 -1.53 -15.84
N LEU A 212 -11.89 -0.56 -15.62
CA LEU A 212 -11.27 -0.28 -14.34
C LEU A 212 -12.31 0.07 -13.26
N ILE A 213 -13.23 0.97 -13.59
CA ILE A 213 -14.33 1.38 -12.69
C ILE A 213 -15.17 0.16 -12.27
N ILE A 214 -15.55 -0.70 -13.21
CA ILE A 214 -16.32 -1.92 -12.91
C ILE A 214 -15.51 -2.81 -11.94
N GLY A 215 -14.21 -2.98 -12.17
CA GLY A 215 -13.35 -3.72 -11.27
C GLY A 215 -13.34 -3.19 -9.84
N PHE A 216 -13.23 -1.88 -9.66
CA PHE A 216 -13.29 -1.23 -8.34
C PHE A 216 -14.67 -1.31 -7.69
N LEU A 217 -15.73 -1.13 -8.45
CA LEU A 217 -17.09 -1.28 -7.93
C LEU A 217 -17.32 -2.69 -7.39
N LEU A 218 -16.76 -3.72 -8.04
CA LEU A 218 -16.81 -5.10 -7.55
C LEU A 218 -16.00 -5.28 -6.24
N VAL A 219 -14.87 -4.60 -6.07
CA VAL A 219 -14.12 -4.63 -4.81
C VAL A 219 -14.96 -4.01 -3.70
N ILE A 220 -15.52 -2.81 -3.93
CA ILE A 220 -16.34 -2.08 -2.96
C ILE A 220 -17.57 -2.91 -2.56
N ASP A 221 -18.25 -3.48 -3.54
CA ASP A 221 -19.42 -4.33 -3.32
C ASP A 221 -19.06 -5.59 -2.53
N ASN A 222 -17.95 -6.27 -2.89
CA ASN A 222 -17.49 -7.47 -2.20
C ASN A 222 -17.19 -7.20 -0.72
N ILE A 223 -16.42 -6.14 -0.44
CA ILE A 223 -16.10 -5.71 0.92
C ILE A 223 -17.37 -5.28 1.68
N GLY A 224 -18.17 -4.39 1.08
CA GLY A 224 -19.35 -3.82 1.74
C GLY A 224 -20.42 -4.85 2.08
N ARG A 225 -20.74 -5.79 1.17
CA ARG A 225 -21.72 -6.85 1.45
C ARG A 225 -21.21 -7.84 2.49
N ASN A 226 -19.97 -8.26 2.37
CA ASN A 226 -19.43 -9.31 3.23
C ASN A 226 -19.00 -8.79 4.61
N TRP A 227 -18.85 -7.47 4.78
CA TRP A 227 -18.68 -6.88 6.11
C TRP A 227 -19.80 -7.24 7.08
N ARG A 228 -21.04 -7.28 6.57
CA ARG A 228 -22.23 -7.61 7.39
C ARG A 228 -22.68 -9.05 7.23
N ASN A 229 -22.67 -9.55 6.00
CA ASN A 229 -23.34 -10.80 5.61
C ASN A 229 -22.35 -11.92 5.27
N GLY A 230 -21.04 -11.70 5.37
CA GLY A 230 -20.03 -12.71 5.11
C GLY A 230 -20.08 -13.88 6.11
N GLU A 231 -19.60 -15.04 5.69
CA GLU A 231 -19.42 -16.17 6.59
C GLU A 231 -18.44 -15.81 7.70
N PRO A 232 -18.61 -16.32 8.93
CA PRO A 232 -17.66 -16.12 10.02
C PRO A 232 -16.24 -16.56 9.60
N ALA A 233 -15.26 -15.73 9.85
CA ALA A 233 -13.87 -16.06 9.55
C ALA A 233 -13.27 -16.90 10.69
N PRO A 234 -12.50 -17.97 10.39
CA PRO A 234 -11.68 -18.62 11.38
C PRO A 234 -10.51 -17.70 11.80
N ALA A 235 -9.85 -18.03 12.91
CA ALA A 235 -8.70 -17.28 13.39
C ALA A 235 -7.58 -17.19 12.32
N ASP A 236 -7.34 -18.28 11.60
CA ASP A 236 -6.33 -18.38 10.56
C ASP A 236 -6.90 -19.03 9.26
N PRO A 237 -7.57 -18.26 8.38
CA PRO A 237 -8.13 -18.79 7.14
C PRO A 237 -7.08 -19.15 6.08
N TRP A 238 -5.85 -18.65 6.26
CA TRP A 238 -4.79 -18.76 5.25
C TRP A 238 -3.76 -19.84 5.58
N ASP A 239 -3.77 -20.37 6.80
CA ASP A 239 -2.68 -21.13 7.37
C ASP A 239 -1.37 -20.32 7.24
N ALA A 240 -1.43 -19.10 7.81
CA ALA A 240 -0.40 -18.07 7.67
C ALA A 240 0.76 -18.27 8.66
N ARG A 241 1.82 -17.50 8.45
CA ARG A 241 3.09 -17.66 9.18
C ARG A 241 3.27 -16.68 10.32
N THR A 242 2.50 -15.61 10.36
CA THR A 242 2.70 -14.48 11.26
C THR A 242 1.76 -14.50 12.46
N LEU A 243 2.16 -13.79 13.51
CA LEU A 243 1.62 -13.93 14.85
C LEU A 243 0.17 -13.44 14.97
N GLU A 244 -0.25 -12.47 14.16
CA GLU A 244 -1.63 -11.98 14.15
C GLU A 244 -2.66 -13.07 13.83
N TRP A 245 -2.23 -14.16 13.19
CA TRP A 245 -3.10 -15.29 12.85
C TRP A 245 -3.20 -16.33 13.98
N SER A 246 -2.49 -16.12 15.11
CA SER A 246 -2.61 -16.96 16.30
C SER A 246 -3.81 -16.63 17.18
N ILE A 247 -4.40 -15.46 17.01
CA ILE A 247 -5.51 -14.92 17.81
C ILE A 247 -6.83 -14.92 17.04
N PRO A 248 -7.99 -14.76 17.72
CA PRO A 248 -9.30 -14.73 17.09
C PRO A 248 -9.47 -13.65 16.01
N SER A 249 -10.47 -13.80 15.16
CA SER A 249 -10.88 -12.85 14.14
C SER A 249 -12.33 -12.41 14.42
N PRO A 250 -12.59 -11.13 14.78
CA PRO A 250 -11.63 -10.04 15.03
C PRO A 250 -10.76 -10.30 16.26
N PRO A 251 -9.60 -9.64 16.39
CA PRO A 251 -8.79 -9.74 17.58
C PRO A 251 -9.49 -9.07 18.78
N PRO A 252 -9.29 -9.58 20.01
CA PRO A 252 -9.75 -8.90 21.21
C PRO A 252 -8.98 -7.58 21.40
N GLU A 253 -9.50 -6.67 22.20
CA GLU A 253 -8.91 -5.33 22.42
C GLU A 253 -7.49 -5.40 22.97
N TYR A 254 -7.22 -6.36 23.84
CA TYR A 254 -5.89 -6.59 24.42
C TYR A 254 -4.95 -7.40 23.50
N ASN A 255 -5.39 -7.86 22.34
CA ASN A 255 -4.72 -8.74 21.38
C ASN A 255 -4.34 -10.11 21.94
N PHE A 256 -3.54 -10.20 23.01
CA PHE A 256 -3.06 -11.43 23.63
C PHE A 256 -3.34 -11.43 25.13
N GLU A 257 -3.95 -12.48 25.66
CA GLU A 257 -4.13 -12.66 27.10
C GLU A 257 -2.79 -12.80 27.83
N GLU A 258 -1.85 -13.50 27.19
CA GLU A 258 -0.47 -13.59 27.63
C GLU A 258 0.45 -13.11 26.51
N ILE A 259 1.43 -12.27 26.83
CA ILE A 259 2.37 -11.73 25.86
C ILE A 259 3.20 -12.88 25.30
N PRO A 260 3.13 -13.17 23.98
CA PRO A 260 3.84 -14.29 23.39
C PRO A 260 5.35 -14.07 23.39
N VAL A 261 6.10 -15.09 23.76
CA VAL A 261 7.56 -15.08 23.67
C VAL A 261 7.98 -15.53 22.28
N VAL A 262 8.45 -14.58 21.47
CA VAL A 262 8.94 -14.82 20.11
C VAL A 262 10.42 -15.21 20.15
N ARG A 263 10.75 -16.40 19.66
CA ARG A 263 12.11 -16.99 19.72
C ARG A 263 12.81 -17.00 18.36
N SER A 264 12.08 -16.82 17.27
CA SER A 264 12.61 -16.82 15.91
C SER A 264 11.81 -15.89 14.99
N LEU A 265 12.35 -15.60 13.82
CA LEU A 265 11.67 -14.79 12.79
C LEU A 265 10.37 -15.42 12.25
N ASP A 266 10.16 -16.71 12.49
CA ASP A 266 9.05 -17.50 11.95
C ASP A 266 8.46 -18.40 13.05
N ASP A 267 8.38 -17.85 14.25
CA ASP A 267 8.08 -18.58 15.49
C ASP A 267 6.69 -19.23 15.47
N TRP A 268 5.68 -18.50 15.06
CA TRP A 268 4.32 -19.03 14.94
C TRP A 268 4.23 -20.22 13.98
N TRP A 269 4.88 -20.11 12.82
CA TRP A 269 4.95 -21.22 11.89
C TRP A 269 5.67 -22.43 12.46
N ALA A 270 6.81 -22.22 13.11
CA ALA A 270 7.55 -23.28 13.76
C ALA A 270 6.71 -23.99 14.83
N THR A 271 5.96 -23.24 15.63
CA THR A 271 5.03 -23.77 16.63
C THR A 271 3.94 -24.63 15.99
N LYS A 272 3.34 -24.17 14.90
CA LYS A 272 2.30 -24.92 14.16
C LYS A 272 2.81 -26.24 13.56
N GLN A 273 4.09 -26.31 13.20
CA GLN A 273 4.71 -27.51 12.64
C GLN A 273 5.20 -28.51 13.71
N GLY A 274 4.86 -28.29 14.97
CA GLY A 274 5.27 -29.16 16.08
C GLY A 274 6.75 -29.08 16.37
N GLY A 275 7.41 -27.98 16.02
CA GLY A 275 8.77 -27.68 16.43
C GLY A 275 8.81 -27.62 17.97
N ALA A 276 9.35 -28.68 18.61
CA ALA A 276 9.60 -28.66 20.04
C ALA A 276 10.61 -27.54 20.31
N HIS A 277 10.10 -26.39 20.71
CA HIS A 277 10.94 -25.39 21.33
C HIS A 277 11.52 -26.04 22.58
N LYS A 278 12.83 -26.24 22.62
CA LYS A 278 13.51 -26.44 23.89
C LYS A 278 13.03 -25.33 24.80
N GLU A 279 12.30 -25.69 25.85
CA GLU A 279 11.92 -24.75 26.89
C GLU A 279 13.18 -24.03 27.34
N VAL A 280 13.37 -22.81 26.89
CA VAL A 280 14.30 -21.91 27.57
C VAL A 280 13.57 -21.58 28.86
N PRO A 281 14.10 -21.93 30.01
CA PRO A 281 13.47 -21.59 31.28
C PRO A 281 13.17 -20.09 31.22
N ALA A 282 11.93 -19.72 31.44
CA ALA A 282 11.57 -18.32 31.61
C ALA A 282 12.49 -17.79 32.71
N SER A 283 13.41 -16.90 32.34
CA SER A 283 14.20 -16.19 33.34
C SER A 283 13.17 -15.44 34.18
N GLY A 284 12.99 -15.88 35.43
CA GLY A 284 11.92 -15.50 36.32
C GLY A 284 11.69 -13.97 36.37
N GLY A 285 10.77 -13.52 35.57
CA GLY A 285 9.93 -12.40 35.87
C GLY A 285 8.72 -13.03 36.57
N SER A 286 8.64 -12.92 37.87
CA SER A 286 7.41 -13.12 38.62
C SER A 286 6.40 -12.11 38.09
N GLY A 287 5.71 -12.44 37.01
CA GLY A 287 4.56 -11.70 36.54
C GLY A 287 3.48 -11.91 37.60
N ASP A 288 3.25 -10.87 38.34
CA ASP A 288 2.05 -10.71 39.14
C ASP A 288 0.85 -10.90 38.19
N GLY A 289 -0.12 -11.69 38.63
CA GLY A 289 -1.22 -12.18 37.80
C GLY A 289 -1.93 -11.04 37.02
N GLY A 290 -2.05 -11.28 35.76
CA GLY A 290 -2.72 -10.48 34.72
C GLY A 290 -3.58 -9.31 35.13
N HIS A 291 -2.97 -8.20 35.47
CA HIS A 291 -3.63 -6.94 35.38
C HIS A 291 -3.66 -6.59 33.88
N GLY A 292 -4.87 -6.52 33.30
CA GLY A 292 -5.10 -6.32 31.89
C GLY A 292 -4.27 -5.16 31.34
N ILE A 293 -3.80 -5.30 30.13
CA ILE A 293 -3.15 -4.20 29.41
C ILE A 293 -4.20 -3.08 29.32
N HIS A 294 -3.98 -1.98 30.03
CA HIS A 294 -4.85 -0.80 29.97
C HIS A 294 -4.70 -0.16 28.59
N LEU A 295 -5.72 -0.33 27.77
CA LEU A 295 -5.81 0.33 26.49
C LEU A 295 -6.62 1.63 26.63
N PRO A 296 -6.19 2.72 25.97
CA PRO A 296 -7.02 3.92 25.94
C PRO A 296 -8.35 3.62 25.23
N GLN A 297 -9.42 4.24 25.66
CA GLN A 297 -10.73 4.08 25.04
C GLN A 297 -10.72 4.48 23.56
N PRO A 298 -11.51 3.81 22.69
CA PRO A 298 -11.64 4.18 21.30
C PRO A 298 -12.11 5.63 21.17
N SER A 299 -11.35 6.43 20.42
CA SER A 299 -11.64 7.86 20.24
C SER A 299 -11.93 8.19 18.78
N TYR A 300 -12.92 9.05 18.53
CA TYR A 300 -13.21 9.63 17.22
C TYR A 300 -12.50 10.98 17.00
N TRP A 301 -11.94 11.60 18.03
CA TRP A 301 -11.37 12.93 17.97
C TRP A 301 -10.14 13.04 17.07
N PRO A 302 -9.26 12.04 16.95
CA PRO A 302 -8.18 12.05 15.96
C PRO A 302 -8.70 12.18 14.52
N MET A 303 -9.82 11.50 14.22
CA MET A 303 -10.45 11.59 12.90
C MET A 303 -11.07 12.98 12.68
N VAL A 304 -11.75 13.54 13.67
CA VAL A 304 -12.31 14.90 13.60
C VAL A 304 -11.18 15.93 13.40
N THR A 305 -10.06 15.78 14.11
CA THR A 305 -8.86 16.61 13.95
C THR A 305 -8.32 16.52 12.52
N ALA A 306 -8.18 15.30 11.98
CA ALA A 306 -7.68 15.08 10.63
C ALA A 306 -8.59 15.71 9.56
N ILE A 307 -9.91 15.57 9.71
CA ILE A 307 -10.91 16.19 8.81
C ILE A 307 -10.80 17.73 8.89
N GLY A 308 -10.67 18.29 10.08
CA GLY A 308 -10.50 19.72 10.27
C GLY A 308 -9.24 20.25 9.56
N LEU A 309 -8.11 19.58 9.74
CA LEU A 309 -6.85 19.93 9.08
C LEU A 309 -6.93 19.77 7.54
N PHE A 310 -7.62 18.75 7.05
CA PHE A 310 -7.85 18.56 5.62
C PHE A 310 -8.67 19.72 5.03
N ILE A 311 -9.78 20.12 5.67
CA ILE A 311 -10.62 21.23 5.23
C ILE A 311 -9.82 22.55 5.30
N ALA A 312 -9.02 22.77 6.34
CA ALA A 312 -8.16 23.95 6.46
C ALA A 312 -7.13 24.02 5.31
N ALA A 313 -6.43 22.93 5.05
CA ALA A 313 -5.46 22.83 3.95
C ALA A 313 -6.11 23.06 2.58
N TYR A 314 -7.29 22.48 2.35
CA TYR A 314 -8.06 22.70 1.13
C TYR A 314 -8.41 24.18 0.94
N GLY A 315 -8.88 24.86 1.98
CA GLY A 315 -9.19 26.29 1.93
C GLY A 315 -7.96 27.17 1.67
N VAL A 316 -6.76 26.78 2.12
CA VAL A 316 -5.51 27.50 1.84
C VAL A 316 -5.04 27.30 0.41
N VAL A 317 -5.20 26.10 -0.16
CA VAL A 317 -4.76 25.77 -1.54
C VAL A 317 -5.54 26.59 -2.59
N PHE A 318 -6.82 26.85 -2.35
CA PHE A 318 -7.71 27.55 -3.29
C PHE A 318 -7.98 29.00 -2.82
N ASN A 319 -6.94 29.79 -2.59
CA ASN A 319 -7.00 31.08 -1.92
C ASN A 319 -7.37 32.30 -2.81
N ASP A 320 -7.73 32.10 -4.08
CA ASP A 320 -7.99 33.17 -5.03
C ASP A 320 -9.31 33.95 -4.80
N VAL A 321 -10.11 33.54 -3.82
CA VAL A 321 -11.42 34.12 -3.51
C VAL A 321 -11.61 34.25 -1.99
N ILE A 322 -12.41 35.18 -1.51
CA ILE A 322 -12.70 35.39 -0.06
C ILE A 322 -13.27 34.14 0.63
N VAL A 323 -14.07 33.35 -0.10
CA VAL A 323 -14.70 32.11 0.41
C VAL A 323 -13.70 31.05 0.90
N PRO A 324 -12.58 30.80 0.26
CA PRO A 324 -11.57 29.82 0.72
C PRO A 324 -10.98 30.13 2.09
N TRP A 325 -10.75 31.36 2.43
CA TRP A 325 -10.28 31.74 3.77
C TRP A 325 -11.30 31.42 4.85
N GLY A 326 -12.60 31.55 4.52
CA GLY A 326 -13.69 31.07 5.38
C GLY A 326 -13.65 29.57 5.57
N ILE A 327 -13.39 28.80 4.49
CA ILE A 327 -13.24 27.35 4.55
C ILE A 327 -12.02 26.97 5.40
N ALA A 328 -10.90 27.64 5.20
CA ALA A 328 -9.70 27.40 6.01
C ALA A 328 -9.94 27.66 7.49
N ALA A 329 -10.62 28.76 7.83
CA ALA A 329 -10.98 29.11 9.21
C ALA A 329 -11.91 28.06 9.84
N ILE A 330 -12.94 27.60 9.11
CA ILE A 330 -13.85 26.53 9.55
C ILE A 330 -13.05 25.26 9.83
N GLY A 331 -12.16 24.88 8.90
CA GLY A 331 -11.30 23.69 9.06
C GLY A 331 -10.41 23.79 10.30
N LEU A 332 -9.82 24.95 10.56
CA LEU A 332 -9.01 25.17 11.76
C LEU A 332 -9.85 25.07 13.05
N VAL A 333 -11.07 25.62 13.06
CA VAL A 333 -11.98 25.50 14.20
C VAL A 333 -12.33 24.03 14.47
N ILE A 334 -12.69 23.25 13.43
CA ILE A 334 -13.00 21.82 13.56
C ILE A 334 -11.77 21.07 14.09
N GLY A 335 -10.58 21.33 13.53
CA GLY A 335 -9.34 20.70 13.96
C GLY A 335 -9.00 21.04 15.42
N PHE A 336 -9.18 22.30 15.83
CA PHE A 336 -8.97 22.75 17.21
C PHE A 336 -9.96 22.09 18.17
N VAL A 337 -11.25 22.03 17.82
CA VAL A 337 -12.26 21.33 18.63
C VAL A 337 -11.90 19.85 18.77
N GLY A 338 -11.42 19.20 17.69
CA GLY A 338 -10.97 17.82 17.74
C GLY A 338 -9.81 17.62 18.72
N VAL A 339 -8.75 18.41 18.63
CA VAL A 339 -7.59 18.35 19.55
C VAL A 339 -8.01 18.64 20.98
N TYR A 340 -8.81 19.70 21.18
CA TYR A 340 -9.27 20.10 22.49
C TYR A 340 -10.10 19.01 23.16
N ALA A 341 -11.09 18.48 22.48
CA ALA A 341 -11.93 17.41 23.01
C ALA A 341 -11.14 16.12 23.27
N TRP A 342 -10.19 15.78 22.39
CA TRP A 342 -9.31 14.63 22.58
C TRP A 342 -8.44 14.77 23.84
N SER A 343 -7.97 15.98 24.17
CA SER A 343 -7.14 16.21 25.35
C SER A 343 -7.88 16.06 26.69
N PHE A 344 -9.21 16.00 26.66
CA PHE A 344 -10.05 15.78 27.85
C PHE A 344 -10.66 14.37 27.93
N GLU A 345 -10.31 13.48 27.01
CA GLU A 345 -10.74 12.08 27.14
C GLU A 345 -10.06 11.41 28.34
N PRO A 346 -10.80 10.62 29.12
CA PRO A 346 -10.22 9.88 30.21
C PRO A 346 -9.21 8.83 29.67
N VAL A 347 -8.10 8.71 30.36
CA VAL A 347 -7.03 7.74 30.01
C VAL A 347 -7.43 6.32 30.41
N ASN A 348 -8.29 6.17 31.41
CA ASN A 348 -8.73 4.89 31.98
C ASN A 348 -10.24 4.71 31.82
N ASP A 349 -10.69 3.46 31.79
CA ASP A 349 -12.10 3.11 31.76
C ASP A 349 -12.77 3.50 33.09
N PRO A 350 -13.91 4.26 33.09
CA PRO A 350 -14.62 4.63 34.33
C PRO A 350 -15.17 3.46 35.13
N GLU A 351 -15.30 2.27 34.52
CA GLU A 351 -15.79 1.07 35.23
C GLU A 351 -14.71 0.45 36.16
N GLU A 352 -13.43 0.71 35.95
CA GLU A 352 -12.36 0.19 36.84
C GLU A 352 -12.22 0.99 38.14
N ASP A 353 -12.53 2.28 38.15
CA ASP A 353 -12.48 3.11 39.36
C ASP A 353 -13.63 2.81 40.35
N SER A 354 -14.61 2.00 39.96
CA SER A 354 -15.77 1.62 40.80
C SER A 354 -15.55 0.34 41.62
N ILE A 355 -14.41 -0.34 41.52
CA ILE A 355 -14.13 -1.61 42.18
C ILE A 355 -13.08 -1.48 43.32
N HIS A 356 -12.69 -0.24 43.66
CA HIS A 356 -11.80 0.00 44.81
C HIS A 356 -12.50 0.75 45.95
#